data_0344ef20d38b0246edfbf146ec020c03
#
_entry.id   0344ef20d38b0246edfbf146ec020c03
#
_cell.length_a   1.000
_cell.length_b   1.000
_cell.length_c   1.000
_cell.angle_alpha   90.00
_cell.angle_beta   90.00
_cell.angle_gamma   90.00
#
_symmetry.space_group_name_H-M   'P 1'
#
loop_
_entity.id
_entity.type
_entity.pdbx_description
1 polymer ?
#
loop_
_entity_poly.entity_id
_entity_poly.type
_entity_poly.pdbx_seq_one_letter_code
_entity_poly.pdbx_strand_id
1 'polypeptide(L)'
;MPTPSKGPVLTSLVLALFGWEATSESEAAVQCQRTLVANVVALDQPLMFNRLGAQNANGMIFALREDVVDDRQVPLSKGGAAMPGKVTLRPDKRPRPIVLRVAAGDCLTVNLTNLLDYRANPNKHGIEAEEVEGVELPKDPAAEGFVADEQVAERMVGFQVNGMQAVNSIADISANTGRNGNFLVSPGSTRSYTLFAEREGAFAATSKAATFGGEGAAGNVANGLFGQ
;
A
#
# COMPACT_ATOMS: atom_id res chain seq x y z
N MET A 1 83.75 22.84 38.69
CA MET A 1 83.17 21.75 37.99
C MET A 1 81.70 21.93 37.96
N PRO A 2 81.09 22.34 36.84
CA PRO A 2 79.64 22.47 36.74
C PRO A 2 79.02 21.19 36.12
N THR A 3 77.91 20.77 36.72
CA THR A 3 77.12 19.64 36.31
C THR A 3 76.22 20.01 35.11
N PRO A 4 75.97 19.12 34.12
CA PRO A 4 75.10 19.41 33.05
C PRO A 4 73.62 19.15 33.39
N SER A 5 72.78 20.13 33.06
CA SER A 5 71.33 20.11 33.16
C SER A 5 70.78 19.26 32.05
N LYS A 6 69.93 18.29 32.41
CA LYS A 6 69.12 17.50 31.48
C LYS A 6 67.83 18.26 31.16
N GLY A 7 67.67 18.69 29.91
CA GLY A 7 66.44 19.23 29.40
C GLY A 7 65.39 18.12 29.11
N PRO A 8 64.08 18.43 29.16
CA PRO A 8 63.04 17.46 28.88
C PRO A 8 62.90 17.25 27.38
N VAL A 9 62.86 15.97 27.00
CA VAL A 9 62.51 15.54 25.61
C VAL A 9 61.00 15.65 25.47
N LEU A 10 60.54 16.59 24.66
CA LEU A 10 59.16 16.63 24.20
C LEU A 10 58.91 15.55 23.15
N THR A 11 58.19 14.51 23.54
CA THR A 11 57.69 13.50 22.60
C THR A 11 56.44 14.03 21.94
N SER A 12 56.52 14.48 20.69
CA SER A 12 55.35 14.88 19.91
C SER A 12 54.54 13.66 19.52
N LEU A 13 53.37 13.50 20.10
CA LEU A 13 52.39 12.51 19.74
C LEU A 13 51.64 13.01 18.49
N VAL A 14 51.93 12.46 17.32
CA VAL A 14 51.20 12.70 16.08
C VAL A 14 49.94 11.85 16.13
N LEU A 15 48.78 12.45 16.45
CA LEU A 15 47.49 11.83 16.28
C LEU A 15 47.14 11.84 14.78
N ALA A 16 47.27 10.70 14.10
CA ALA A 16 46.72 10.50 12.78
C ALA A 16 45.21 10.39 12.88
N LEU A 17 44.49 11.48 12.61
CA LEU A 17 43.04 11.47 12.42
C LEU A 17 42.76 10.77 11.08
N PHE A 18 42.41 9.49 11.13
CA PHE A 18 41.78 8.83 10.01
C PHE A 18 40.36 9.45 9.84
N GLY A 19 40.27 10.44 8.96
CA GLY A 19 39.00 10.92 8.47
C GLY A 19 38.34 9.80 7.68
N TRP A 20 37.31 9.20 8.25
CA TRP A 20 36.37 8.36 7.49
C TRP A 20 35.53 9.32 6.64
N GLU A 21 35.98 9.54 5.42
CA GLU A 21 35.10 10.15 4.42
C GLU A 21 34.01 9.12 4.11
N ALA A 22 32.84 9.31 4.69
CA ALA A 22 31.62 8.66 4.24
C ALA A 22 31.33 9.20 2.83
N THR A 23 31.80 8.48 1.81
CA THR A 23 31.31 8.70 0.46
C THR A 23 29.84 8.38 0.46
N SER A 24 28.99 9.42 0.53
CA SER A 24 27.60 9.28 0.14
C SER A 24 27.58 8.91 -1.33
N GLU A 25 27.38 7.63 -1.64
CA GLU A 25 27.00 7.24 -2.99
C GLU A 25 25.71 8.03 -3.32
N SER A 26 25.85 9.03 -4.14
CA SER A 26 24.72 9.69 -4.77
C SER A 26 24.06 8.65 -5.66
N GLU A 27 22.99 8.04 -5.18
CA GLU A 27 22.14 7.18 -5.98
C GLU A 27 21.74 8.00 -7.21
N ALA A 28 22.17 7.56 -8.39
CA ALA A 28 21.92 8.30 -9.61
C ALA A 28 20.41 8.47 -9.79
N ALA A 29 19.96 9.72 -9.86
CA ALA A 29 18.54 10.02 -10.00
C ALA A 29 17.97 9.28 -11.21
N VAL A 30 16.93 8.50 -11.00
CA VAL A 30 16.25 7.73 -12.04
C VAL A 30 15.75 8.68 -13.13
N GLN A 31 16.09 8.40 -14.39
CA GLN A 31 15.70 9.19 -15.55
C GLN A 31 14.57 8.47 -16.29
N CYS A 32 13.34 8.96 -16.19
CA CYS A 32 12.20 8.43 -16.92
C CYS A 32 12.25 8.88 -18.40
N GLN A 33 12.14 7.97 -19.36
CA GLN A 33 11.96 8.33 -20.77
C GLN A 33 10.60 9.00 -20.99
N ARG A 34 9.57 8.43 -20.40
CA ARG A 34 8.19 8.98 -20.35
C ARG A 34 7.61 8.71 -18.98
N THR A 35 6.58 9.48 -18.61
CA THR A 35 5.78 9.19 -17.42
C THR A 35 4.33 8.97 -17.83
N LEU A 36 3.84 7.77 -17.55
CA LEU A 36 2.44 7.43 -17.68
C LEU A 36 1.74 7.67 -16.35
N VAL A 37 0.47 8.10 -16.42
CA VAL A 37 -0.34 8.33 -15.21
C VAL A 37 -1.54 7.40 -15.21
N ALA A 38 -1.70 6.65 -14.12
CA ALA A 38 -2.85 5.81 -13.86
C ALA A 38 -3.61 6.34 -12.64
N ASN A 39 -4.88 6.70 -12.81
CA ASN A 39 -5.76 7.04 -11.70
C ASN A 39 -6.46 5.77 -11.23
N VAL A 40 -6.06 5.27 -10.07
CA VAL A 40 -6.51 4.01 -9.50
C VAL A 40 -7.37 4.29 -8.26
N VAL A 41 -8.39 3.48 -8.09
CA VAL A 41 -9.30 3.51 -6.95
C VAL A 41 -9.26 2.16 -6.26
N ALA A 42 -9.13 2.15 -4.93
CA ALA A 42 -9.43 0.98 -4.12
C ALA A 42 -10.90 1.07 -3.68
N LEU A 43 -11.69 0.03 -3.93
CA LEU A 43 -13.11 0.01 -3.58
C LEU A 43 -13.54 -1.37 -3.07
N ASP A 44 -14.61 -1.38 -2.28
CA ASP A 44 -15.25 -2.61 -1.82
C ASP A 44 -15.93 -3.31 -2.99
N GLN A 45 -15.68 -4.60 -3.12
CA GLN A 45 -16.24 -5.42 -4.19
C GLN A 45 -16.37 -6.87 -3.73
N PRO A 46 -17.57 -7.41 -3.50
CA PRO A 46 -17.75 -8.83 -3.25
C PRO A 46 -17.17 -9.66 -4.40
N LEU A 47 -16.36 -10.65 -4.07
CA LEU A 47 -15.72 -11.52 -5.02
C LEU A 47 -16.43 -12.88 -5.06
N MET A 48 -17.21 -13.12 -6.11
CA MET A 48 -17.89 -14.39 -6.32
C MET A 48 -16.95 -15.41 -6.96
N PHE A 49 -16.75 -16.55 -6.34
CA PHE A 49 -15.86 -17.60 -6.82
C PHE A 49 -16.57 -18.64 -7.69
N ASN A 50 -17.87 -18.85 -7.47
CA ASN A 50 -18.66 -19.78 -8.28
C ASN A 50 -20.16 -19.41 -8.27
N ARG A 51 -20.93 -20.15 -9.09
CA ARG A 51 -22.38 -19.99 -9.21
C ARG A 51 -23.18 -20.55 -8.03
N LEU A 52 -22.53 -21.29 -7.13
CA LEU A 52 -23.16 -21.91 -5.96
C LEU A 52 -23.17 -20.98 -4.73
N GLY A 53 -22.69 -19.75 -4.88
CA GLY A 53 -22.70 -18.73 -3.83
C GLY A 53 -21.42 -18.63 -3.01
N ALA A 54 -20.37 -19.42 -3.32
CA ALA A 54 -19.08 -19.20 -2.67
C ALA A 54 -18.53 -17.83 -3.06
N GLN A 55 -18.30 -16.98 -2.05
CA GLN A 55 -17.87 -15.60 -2.26
C GLN A 55 -17.01 -15.10 -1.09
N ASN A 56 -16.20 -14.07 -1.36
CA ASN A 56 -15.64 -13.24 -0.31
C ASN A 56 -16.47 -11.94 -0.27
N ALA A 57 -17.29 -11.79 0.78
CA ALA A 57 -18.13 -10.62 0.97
C ALA A 57 -17.33 -9.36 1.31
N ASN A 58 -16.17 -9.52 1.98
CA ASN A 58 -15.23 -8.46 2.33
C ASN A 58 -14.21 -8.19 1.22
N GLY A 59 -14.51 -8.64 0.00
CA GLY A 59 -13.64 -8.44 -1.15
C GLY A 59 -13.40 -6.96 -1.45
N MET A 60 -12.21 -6.68 -1.94
CA MET A 60 -11.76 -5.35 -2.34
C MET A 60 -11.02 -5.47 -3.66
N ILE A 61 -11.07 -4.44 -4.49
CA ILE A 61 -10.29 -4.43 -5.75
C ILE A 61 -9.65 -3.07 -5.99
N PHE A 62 -8.55 -3.10 -6.77
CA PHE A 62 -8.10 -1.94 -7.50
C PHE A 62 -8.81 -1.84 -8.83
N ALA A 63 -9.28 -0.65 -9.19
CA ALA A 63 -9.89 -0.38 -10.49
C ALA A 63 -9.39 0.95 -11.05
N LEU A 64 -9.45 1.13 -12.37
CA LEU A 64 -9.24 2.44 -12.96
C LEU A 64 -10.39 3.37 -12.59
N ARG A 65 -10.08 4.62 -12.30
CA ARG A 65 -11.08 5.64 -11.93
C ARG A 65 -12.19 5.79 -12.98
N GLU A 66 -11.90 5.55 -14.25
CA GLU A 66 -12.85 5.58 -15.37
C GLU A 66 -13.85 4.41 -15.38
N ASP A 67 -13.49 3.31 -14.72
CA ASP A 67 -14.32 2.10 -14.60
C ASP A 67 -15.19 2.09 -13.32
N VAL A 68 -15.17 3.17 -12.54
CA VAL A 68 -15.92 3.30 -11.28
C VAL A 68 -16.98 4.38 -11.40
N VAL A 69 -18.15 4.11 -10.83
CA VAL A 69 -19.29 5.04 -10.77
C VAL A 69 -19.69 5.30 -9.32
N ASP A 70 -20.32 6.44 -9.09
CA ASP A 70 -20.96 6.76 -7.81
C ASP A 70 -22.32 6.06 -7.66
N ASP A 71 -23.01 6.29 -6.55
CA ASP A 71 -24.35 5.76 -6.24
C ASP A 71 -25.45 6.22 -7.24
N ARG A 72 -25.19 7.31 -7.97
CA ARG A 72 -26.07 7.80 -9.04
C ARG A 72 -25.69 7.29 -10.44
N GLN A 73 -24.76 6.33 -10.51
CA GLN A 73 -24.22 5.76 -11.75
C GLN A 73 -23.47 6.77 -12.63
N VAL A 74 -22.96 7.87 -12.03
CA VAL A 74 -22.10 8.84 -12.73
C VAL A 74 -20.65 8.37 -12.64
N PRO A 75 -19.93 8.22 -13.78
CA PRO A 75 -18.52 7.84 -13.76
C PRO A 75 -17.68 8.86 -12.99
N LEU A 76 -16.76 8.37 -12.13
CA LEU A 76 -15.87 9.23 -11.36
C LEU A 76 -14.97 10.09 -12.25
N SER A 77 -14.66 9.62 -13.46
CA SER A 77 -13.92 10.39 -14.48
C SER A 77 -14.75 11.52 -15.11
N LYS A 78 -16.06 11.52 -14.92
CA LYS A 78 -17.01 12.51 -15.46
C LYS A 78 -17.71 13.33 -14.36
N GLY A 79 -17.06 13.44 -13.18
CA GLY A 79 -17.58 14.25 -12.07
C GLY A 79 -18.47 13.50 -11.09
N GLY A 80 -18.52 12.19 -11.12
CA GLY A 80 -19.16 11.37 -10.09
C GLY A 80 -18.50 11.60 -8.72
N ALA A 81 -19.32 11.48 -7.66
CA ALA A 81 -18.88 11.70 -6.28
C ALA A 81 -17.97 10.58 -5.79
N ALA A 82 -16.69 10.88 -5.54
CA ALA A 82 -15.71 9.93 -5.01
C ALA A 82 -15.84 9.85 -3.47
N MET A 83 -16.84 9.15 -2.99
CA MET A 83 -17.11 9.00 -1.55
C MET A 83 -16.82 7.55 -1.11
N PRO A 84 -16.07 7.35 -0.01
CA PRO A 84 -15.81 6.04 0.56
C PRO A 84 -17.09 5.23 0.79
N GLY A 85 -17.08 3.98 0.37
CA GLY A 85 -18.22 3.08 0.48
C GLY A 85 -19.45 3.42 -0.40
N LYS A 86 -19.38 4.46 -1.24
CA LYS A 86 -20.49 4.92 -2.09
C LYS A 86 -20.16 4.82 -3.59
N VAL A 87 -19.25 3.94 -3.94
CA VAL A 87 -18.83 3.71 -5.31
C VAL A 87 -18.88 2.23 -5.66
N THR A 88 -19.10 1.94 -6.94
CA THR A 88 -19.14 0.57 -7.48
C THR A 88 -18.45 0.52 -8.83
N LEU A 89 -18.11 -0.68 -9.30
CA LEU A 89 -17.73 -0.84 -10.70
C LEU A 89 -18.91 -0.49 -11.63
N ARG A 90 -18.59 0.04 -12.78
CA ARG A 90 -19.59 0.24 -13.85
C ARG A 90 -20.28 -1.09 -14.18
N PRO A 91 -21.57 -1.08 -14.52
CA PRO A 91 -22.35 -2.31 -14.80
C PRO A 91 -21.80 -3.15 -15.96
N ASP A 92 -21.07 -2.52 -16.89
CA ASP A 92 -20.42 -3.20 -18.03
C ASP A 92 -19.05 -3.82 -17.69
N LYS A 93 -18.57 -3.63 -16.47
CA LYS A 93 -17.27 -4.15 -16.01
C LYS A 93 -17.45 -5.33 -15.05
N ARG A 94 -16.49 -6.25 -15.11
CA ARG A 94 -16.44 -7.39 -14.20
C ARG A 94 -15.30 -7.19 -13.21
N PRO A 95 -15.47 -7.60 -11.93
CA PRO A 95 -14.39 -7.62 -10.97
C PRO A 95 -13.23 -8.48 -11.50
N ARG A 96 -12.03 -7.93 -11.51
CA ARG A 96 -10.80 -8.63 -11.90
C ARG A 96 -9.59 -7.85 -11.38
N PRO A 97 -8.44 -8.51 -11.19
CA PRO A 97 -7.21 -7.81 -10.86
C PRO A 97 -6.89 -6.73 -11.92
N ILE A 98 -6.44 -5.57 -11.44
CA ILE A 98 -6.02 -4.50 -12.34
C ILE A 98 -4.74 -4.90 -13.10
N VAL A 99 -4.67 -4.49 -14.37
CA VAL A 99 -3.46 -4.67 -15.20
C VAL A 99 -3.03 -3.31 -15.73
N LEU A 100 -1.84 -2.87 -15.31
CA LEU A 100 -1.22 -1.64 -15.79
C LEU A 100 -0.04 -2.00 -16.70
N ARG A 101 0.14 -1.26 -17.78
CA ARG A 101 1.21 -1.52 -18.75
C ARG A 101 2.09 -0.30 -18.91
N VAL A 102 3.40 -0.51 -18.81
CA VAL A 102 4.42 0.50 -18.95
C VAL A 102 5.61 -0.12 -19.69
N ALA A 103 6.31 0.63 -20.52
CA ALA A 103 7.51 0.13 -21.18
C ALA A 103 8.72 0.22 -20.26
N ALA A 104 9.71 -0.64 -20.47
CA ALA A 104 10.99 -0.51 -19.79
C ALA A 104 11.63 0.83 -20.13
N GLY A 105 12.20 1.51 -19.13
CA GLY A 105 12.72 2.88 -19.23
C GLY A 105 11.71 3.98 -18.96
N ASP A 106 10.41 3.68 -18.89
CA ASP A 106 9.38 4.64 -18.55
C ASP A 106 9.09 4.64 -17.04
N CYS A 107 8.43 5.69 -16.56
CA CYS A 107 7.86 5.76 -15.23
C CYS A 107 6.33 5.63 -15.26
N LEU A 108 5.81 5.03 -14.21
CA LEU A 108 4.38 4.92 -13.94
C LEU A 108 4.05 5.70 -12.66
N THR A 109 3.24 6.74 -12.79
CA THR A 109 2.65 7.42 -11.62
C THR A 109 1.26 6.87 -11.38
N VAL A 110 1.07 6.25 -10.23
CA VAL A 110 -0.22 5.75 -9.78
C VAL A 110 -0.80 6.72 -8.77
N ASN A 111 -1.87 7.41 -9.13
CA ASN A 111 -2.67 8.22 -8.21
C ASN A 111 -3.73 7.32 -7.58
N LEU A 112 -3.43 6.78 -6.41
CA LEU A 112 -4.32 5.90 -5.68
C LEU A 112 -5.27 6.70 -4.81
N THR A 113 -6.57 6.57 -5.06
CA THR A 113 -7.63 7.07 -4.17
C THR A 113 -8.25 5.90 -3.42
N ASN A 114 -8.24 5.95 -2.10
CA ASN A 114 -8.86 4.93 -1.28
C ASN A 114 -10.34 5.30 -1.06
N LEU A 115 -11.25 4.53 -1.64
CA LEU A 115 -12.70 4.67 -1.50
C LEU A 115 -13.35 3.47 -0.81
N LEU A 116 -12.56 2.69 -0.07
CA LEU A 116 -13.09 1.68 0.84
C LEU A 116 -13.97 2.36 1.90
N ASP A 117 -15.00 1.67 2.35
CA ASP A 117 -15.83 2.16 3.44
C ASP A 117 -14.99 2.39 4.71
N TYR A 118 -15.27 3.43 5.46
CA TYR A 118 -14.63 3.70 6.76
C TYR A 118 -14.91 2.60 7.78
N ARG A 119 -16.10 2.02 7.66
CA ARG A 119 -16.51 0.90 8.50
C ARG A 119 -16.83 -0.25 7.58
N ALA A 120 -16.19 -1.38 7.81
CA ALA A 120 -16.72 -2.57 7.25
C ALA A 120 -18.08 -2.77 7.86
N ASN A 121 -19.05 -2.80 7.01
CA ASN A 121 -20.39 -3.20 7.37
C ASN A 121 -20.58 -4.62 6.86
N PRO A 122 -20.55 -5.65 7.70
CA PRO A 122 -20.84 -7.01 7.28
C PRO A 122 -22.18 -7.09 6.55
N ASN A 123 -23.15 -6.25 6.92
CA ASN A 123 -24.48 -6.20 6.31
C ASN A 123 -24.52 -5.50 4.94
N LYS A 124 -23.48 -4.78 4.53
CA LYS A 124 -23.41 -4.13 3.23
C LYS A 124 -23.47 -5.15 2.07
N HIS A 125 -23.06 -6.36 2.33
CA HIS A 125 -23.02 -7.44 1.33
C HIS A 125 -24.11 -8.51 1.55
N GLY A 126 -25.09 -8.23 2.40
CA GLY A 126 -26.22 -9.14 2.61
C GLY A 126 -25.88 -10.42 3.39
N ILE A 127 -24.73 -10.45 4.05
CA ILE A 127 -24.39 -11.50 5.00
C ILE A 127 -24.73 -10.94 6.37
N GLU A 128 -25.88 -11.34 6.92
CA GLU A 128 -26.07 -11.27 8.35
C GLU A 128 -25.10 -12.28 8.94
N ALA A 129 -24.22 -11.84 9.84
CA ALA A 129 -23.49 -12.77 10.67
C ALA A 129 -24.55 -13.57 11.43
N GLU A 130 -24.80 -14.82 11.04
CA GLU A 130 -25.59 -15.70 11.88
C GLU A 130 -24.83 -15.81 13.20
N GLU A 131 -25.43 -15.26 14.27
CA GLU A 131 -25.00 -15.62 15.62
C GLU A 131 -25.03 -17.14 15.70
N VAL A 132 -23.86 -17.74 15.74
CA VAL A 132 -23.75 -19.17 16.03
C VAL A 132 -24.19 -19.32 17.48
N GLU A 133 -25.44 -19.70 17.65
CA GLU A 133 -26.10 -19.86 18.95
C GLU A 133 -25.21 -20.74 19.84
N GLY A 134 -24.67 -20.16 20.91
CA GLY A 134 -23.93 -20.86 21.94
C GLY A 134 -22.40 -20.73 21.93
N VAL A 135 -21.81 -19.95 21.06
CA VAL A 135 -20.37 -19.63 21.10
C VAL A 135 -20.19 -18.18 21.53
N GLU A 136 -19.92 -17.94 22.80
CA GLU A 136 -19.42 -16.64 23.25
C GLU A 136 -17.98 -16.48 22.78
N LEU A 137 -17.78 -15.71 21.72
CA LEU A 137 -16.46 -15.32 21.25
C LEU A 137 -15.85 -14.28 22.22
N PRO A 138 -14.53 -14.32 22.44
CA PRO A 138 -13.89 -13.35 23.30
C PRO A 138 -14.07 -11.94 22.73
N LYS A 139 -14.73 -11.08 23.50
CA LYS A 139 -14.82 -9.65 23.15
C LYS A 139 -13.48 -8.99 23.43
N ASP A 140 -12.97 -8.23 22.46
CA ASP A 140 -11.85 -7.34 22.73
C ASP A 140 -12.31 -6.27 23.74
N PRO A 141 -11.73 -6.22 24.95
CA PRO A 141 -12.12 -5.24 25.94
C PRO A 141 -11.83 -3.79 25.54
N ALA A 142 -11.01 -3.58 24.48
CA ALA A 142 -10.71 -2.26 23.95
C ALA A 142 -11.71 -1.78 22.88
N ALA A 143 -12.55 -2.69 22.35
CA ALA A 143 -13.56 -2.37 21.34
C ALA A 143 -14.91 -2.87 21.80
N GLU A 144 -15.71 -1.99 22.42
CA GLU A 144 -17.11 -2.35 22.79
C GLU A 144 -17.85 -2.88 21.55
N GLY A 145 -18.30 -4.14 21.63
CA GLY A 145 -19.03 -4.80 20.54
C GLY A 145 -18.17 -5.48 19.48
N PHE A 146 -16.87 -5.60 19.69
CA PHE A 146 -15.99 -6.31 18.78
C PHE A 146 -16.11 -7.83 18.98
N VAL A 147 -16.37 -8.55 17.90
CA VAL A 147 -16.37 -10.01 17.84
C VAL A 147 -15.27 -10.44 16.88
N ALA A 148 -14.40 -11.37 17.30
CA ALA A 148 -13.16 -11.68 16.59
C ALA A 148 -13.36 -12.23 15.16
N ASP A 149 -14.48 -12.86 14.88
CA ASP A 149 -14.88 -13.36 13.55
C ASP A 149 -15.54 -12.28 12.67
N GLU A 150 -15.93 -11.15 13.26
CA GLU A 150 -16.42 -9.98 12.53
C GLU A 150 -15.30 -9.01 12.15
N GLN A 151 -14.03 -9.41 12.30
CA GLN A 151 -12.89 -8.57 11.93
C GLN A 151 -12.94 -8.22 10.45
N VAL A 152 -13.04 -6.94 10.24
CA VAL A 152 -12.99 -6.38 8.93
C VAL A 152 -11.57 -6.29 8.44
N ALA A 153 -11.36 -6.58 7.16
CA ALA A 153 -10.11 -6.34 6.48
C ALA A 153 -9.64 -4.89 6.70
N GLU A 154 -8.32 -4.72 6.87
CA GLU A 154 -7.68 -3.42 7.00
C GLU A 154 -8.13 -2.46 5.89
N ARG A 155 -8.55 -1.26 6.28
CA ARG A 155 -9.07 -0.23 5.38
C ARG A 155 -8.03 0.77 4.89
N MET A 156 -6.84 0.76 5.50
CA MET A 156 -5.69 1.45 4.92
C MET A 156 -5.20 0.68 3.70
N VAL A 157 -4.82 1.38 2.65
CA VAL A 157 -4.29 0.76 1.43
C VAL A 157 -2.98 1.41 1.02
N GLY A 158 -2.12 0.65 0.35
CA GLY A 158 -0.94 1.15 -0.31
C GLY A 158 -0.88 0.62 -1.74
N PHE A 159 0.09 1.07 -2.51
CA PHE A 159 0.36 0.54 -3.84
C PHE A 159 1.86 0.31 -4.01
N GLN A 160 2.24 -0.92 -4.18
CA GLN A 160 3.63 -1.31 -4.42
C GLN A 160 3.68 -2.33 -5.55
N VAL A 161 4.67 -2.19 -6.42
CA VAL A 161 4.95 -3.14 -7.51
C VAL A 161 6.29 -3.80 -7.25
N ASN A 162 6.29 -5.11 -7.06
CA ASN A 162 7.52 -5.86 -6.88
C ASN A 162 8.31 -5.87 -8.18
N GLY A 163 9.55 -5.34 -8.16
CA GLY A 163 10.40 -5.27 -9.36
C GLY A 163 10.38 -3.94 -10.09
N MET A 164 9.67 -2.93 -9.59
CA MET A 164 9.80 -1.54 -10.00
C MET A 164 10.48 -0.72 -8.91
N GLN A 165 11.27 0.26 -9.29
CA GLN A 165 12.01 1.13 -8.39
C GLN A 165 11.19 2.39 -8.07
N ALA A 166 11.18 2.82 -6.80
CA ALA A 166 10.64 4.14 -6.44
C ALA A 166 11.54 5.25 -6.98
N VAL A 167 10.93 6.24 -7.65
CA VAL A 167 11.70 7.32 -8.32
C VAL A 167 12.25 8.34 -7.33
N ASN A 168 11.45 8.73 -6.34
CA ASN A 168 11.82 9.80 -5.41
C ASN A 168 12.60 9.27 -4.20
N SER A 169 12.08 8.26 -3.54
CA SER A 169 12.69 7.64 -2.37
C SER A 169 12.10 6.27 -2.12
N ILE A 170 12.93 5.32 -1.70
CA ILE A 170 12.46 4.02 -1.21
C ILE A 170 11.59 4.15 0.05
N ALA A 171 11.71 5.25 0.78
CA ALA A 171 10.84 5.57 1.91
C ALA A 171 9.39 5.79 1.48
N ASP A 172 9.13 6.21 0.23
CA ASP A 172 7.77 6.42 -0.30
C ASP A 172 6.99 5.12 -0.46
N ILE A 173 7.67 3.99 -0.52
CA ILE A 173 7.09 2.65 -0.58
C ILE A 173 7.38 1.81 0.67
N SER A 174 7.89 2.43 1.73
CA SER A 174 8.29 1.78 2.99
C SER A 174 9.24 0.59 2.79
N ALA A 175 10.20 0.72 1.89
CA ALA A 175 11.18 -0.33 1.58
C ALA A 175 12.47 -0.23 2.41
N ASN A 176 12.61 0.77 3.28
CA ASN A 176 13.77 0.91 4.16
C ASN A 176 13.76 -0.13 5.28
N THR A 177 14.93 -0.62 5.65
CA THR A 177 15.12 -1.36 6.89
C THR A 177 15.03 -0.39 8.08
N GLY A 178 14.19 -0.72 9.05
CA GLY A 178 13.99 0.09 10.26
C GLY A 178 12.78 1.03 10.16
N ARG A 179 12.97 2.31 10.47
CA ARG A 179 11.86 3.27 10.57
C ARG A 179 11.46 3.80 9.19
N ASN A 180 10.30 3.38 8.70
CA ASN A 180 9.71 3.87 7.46
C ASN A 180 8.69 4.98 7.73
N GLY A 181 8.50 5.88 6.73
CA GLY A 181 7.38 6.80 6.71
C GLY A 181 6.06 6.07 6.46
N ASN A 182 4.95 6.72 6.78
CA ASN A 182 3.63 6.18 6.43
C ASN A 182 3.37 6.38 4.94
N PHE A 183 3.34 5.29 4.17
CA PHE A 183 3.02 5.29 2.73
C PHE A 183 1.58 4.87 2.44
N LEU A 184 0.82 4.54 3.47
CA LEU A 184 -0.56 4.08 3.35
C LEU A 184 -1.52 5.25 3.12
N VAL A 185 -2.66 4.93 2.53
CA VAL A 185 -3.74 5.86 2.20
C VAL A 185 -4.98 5.49 2.99
N SER A 186 -5.45 6.38 3.84
CA SER A 186 -6.70 6.21 4.57
C SER A 186 -7.91 6.37 3.65
N PRO A 187 -9.07 5.78 3.99
CA PRO A 187 -10.31 6.02 3.26
C PRO A 187 -10.59 7.51 3.05
N GLY A 188 -11.03 7.88 1.86
CA GLY A 188 -11.27 9.27 1.44
C GLY A 188 -10.03 10.05 1.01
N SER A 189 -8.83 9.49 1.14
CA SER A 189 -7.57 10.15 0.79
C SER A 189 -7.01 9.66 -0.54
N THR A 190 -6.09 10.45 -1.10
CA THR A 190 -5.36 10.11 -2.35
C THR A 190 -3.86 10.26 -2.12
N ARG A 191 -3.08 9.36 -2.70
CA ARG A 191 -1.62 9.44 -2.74
C ARG A 191 -1.09 9.04 -4.10
N SER A 192 0.00 9.68 -4.52
CA SER A 192 0.70 9.35 -5.76
C SER A 192 1.95 8.53 -5.46
N TYR A 193 2.17 7.48 -6.25
CA TYR A 193 3.35 6.64 -6.24
C TYR A 193 3.98 6.70 -7.63
N THR A 194 5.23 7.10 -7.73
CA THR A 194 5.96 7.13 -9.01
C THR A 194 7.01 6.04 -9.00
N LEU A 195 6.87 5.11 -9.95
CA LEU A 195 7.66 3.89 -10.04
C LEU A 195 8.34 3.85 -11.41
N PHE A 196 9.61 3.46 -11.44
CA PHE A 196 10.38 3.28 -12.65
C PHE A 196 10.41 1.81 -13.07
N ALA A 197 10.14 1.55 -14.35
CA ALA A 197 10.21 0.23 -14.94
C ALA A 197 11.62 0.01 -15.52
N GLU A 198 12.50 -0.60 -14.73
CA GLU A 198 13.88 -0.85 -15.13
C GLU A 198 13.97 -1.90 -16.25
N ARG A 199 13.07 -2.88 -16.26
CA ARG A 199 13.10 -4.02 -17.16
C ARG A 199 11.71 -4.50 -17.54
N GLU A 200 11.64 -5.27 -18.62
CA GLU A 200 10.43 -5.97 -19.03
C GLU A 200 10.10 -7.13 -18.08
N GLY A 201 8.81 -7.45 -17.96
CA GLY A 201 8.32 -8.56 -17.14
C GLY A 201 6.89 -8.36 -16.69
N ALA A 202 6.34 -9.35 -16.00
CA ALA A 202 5.09 -9.25 -15.28
C ALA A 202 5.39 -9.12 -13.79
N PHE A 203 4.96 -8.03 -13.18
CA PHE A 203 5.28 -7.70 -11.80
C PHE A 203 4.01 -7.58 -10.97
N ALA A 204 3.96 -8.25 -9.83
CA ALA A 204 2.82 -8.17 -8.94
C ALA A 204 2.71 -6.78 -8.31
N ALA A 205 1.55 -6.16 -8.49
CA ALA A 205 1.12 -4.96 -7.78
C ALA A 205 0.25 -5.37 -6.59
N THR A 206 0.57 -4.90 -5.39
CA THR A 206 -0.14 -5.30 -4.18
C THR A 206 -0.30 -4.14 -3.21
N SER A 207 -1.34 -4.20 -2.36
CA SER A 207 -1.38 -3.39 -1.15
C SER A 207 -0.49 -4.02 -0.07
N LYS A 208 0.32 -3.21 0.59
CA LYS A 208 1.17 -3.64 1.72
C LYS A 208 0.59 -3.27 3.09
N ALA A 209 -0.61 -2.73 3.13
CA ALA A 209 -1.36 -2.63 4.37
C ALA A 209 -1.85 -4.01 4.78
N ALA A 210 -1.65 -4.41 6.03
CA ALA A 210 -2.03 -5.72 6.55
C ALA A 210 -1.65 -6.87 5.60
N THR A 211 -0.36 -7.08 5.40
CA THR A 211 0.18 -8.15 4.53
C THR A 211 -0.22 -9.53 5.03
N PHE A 212 -0.37 -9.66 6.35
CA PHE A 212 -0.81 -10.87 7.03
C PHE A 212 -1.96 -10.50 7.95
N GLY A 213 -3.12 -11.17 7.79
CA GLY A 213 -4.21 -11.09 8.73
C GLY A 213 -4.08 -12.17 9.81
N GLY A 214 -4.55 -11.90 11.02
CA GLY A 214 -4.83 -12.95 12.00
C GLY A 214 -5.97 -13.86 11.53
N GLU A 215 -6.30 -14.89 12.29
CA GLU A 215 -7.47 -15.73 12.03
C GLU A 215 -8.72 -14.83 11.90
N GLY A 216 -9.41 -14.91 10.78
CA GLY A 216 -10.59 -14.08 10.45
C GLY A 216 -10.29 -12.76 9.73
N ALA A 217 -9.12 -12.13 9.90
CA ALA A 217 -8.74 -10.90 9.22
C ALA A 217 -7.72 -11.18 8.13
N ALA A 218 -8.16 -11.68 6.99
CA ALA A 218 -7.28 -11.82 5.83
C ALA A 218 -6.74 -10.44 5.42
N GLY A 219 -5.45 -10.35 5.12
CA GLY A 219 -4.82 -9.11 4.67
C GLY A 219 -5.40 -8.61 3.35
N ASN A 220 -5.08 -7.37 2.99
CA ASN A 220 -5.61 -6.72 1.79
C ASN A 220 -5.42 -7.53 0.51
N VAL A 221 -4.30 -8.25 0.37
CA VAL A 221 -4.01 -9.08 -0.80
C VAL A 221 -4.98 -10.26 -0.88
N ALA A 222 -5.24 -10.93 0.24
CA ALA A 222 -6.17 -12.06 0.29
C ALA A 222 -7.62 -11.62 0.01
N ASN A 223 -7.97 -10.37 0.32
CA ASN A 223 -9.27 -9.78 0.01
C ASN A 223 -9.36 -9.18 -1.39
N GLY A 224 -8.29 -9.24 -2.21
CA GLY A 224 -8.34 -8.90 -3.62
C GLY A 224 -7.61 -7.62 -4.03
N LEU A 225 -6.91 -6.90 -3.12
CA LEU A 225 -6.12 -5.71 -3.48
C LEU A 225 -4.77 -6.11 -4.08
N PHE A 226 -4.84 -6.65 -5.27
CA PHE A 226 -3.67 -7.00 -6.08
C PHE A 226 -3.93 -6.76 -7.57
N GLY A 227 -2.84 -6.77 -8.35
CA GLY A 227 -2.83 -6.60 -9.80
C GLY A 227 -1.46 -6.89 -10.40
N GLN A 228 -1.21 -6.41 -11.58
CA GLN A 228 0.07 -6.49 -12.26
C GLN A 228 0.30 -5.32 -13.21
#